data_44cef0b20fb487626505a05a88a52158
#
_entry.id   44cef0b20fb487626505a05a88a52158
#
_cell.length_a   1.000
_cell.length_b   1.000
_cell.length_c   1.000
_cell.angle_alpha   90.00
_cell.angle_beta   90.00
_cell.angle_gamma   90.00
#
_symmetry.space_group_name_H-M   'P 1'
#
loop_
_entity.id
_entity.type
_entity.pdbx_description
1 polymer ?
#
loop_
_entity_poly.entity_id
_entity_poly.type
_entity_poly.pdbx_seq_one_letter_code
_entity_poly.pdbx_strand_id
1 'polypeptide(L)'
;MHYLIGDLQGCCDALDNLLAKIGFSPSRDHLHALGDLVNRGPASLQTLQRLRGLGNAATCLLGNHDLHLLALSVGGRKPQRSDTLGDILASPDRAALLDWLRHCPLADTAHGWLLVHAGVVPQWDVAKTLTLAREVEGVLQSPTMADFLRQMYGNDPTRWDDSLTGARRWRMVLNVLTRLRYCTPDGTLDFDTKDSSGIAPPGHQAWFDIPGRLTAGTPIAFGHWSTLGLQMRPDLLALDTGCVWGGALTAVRVDGGRRELILVACAQAQMPG
;
A
#
# COMPACT_ATOMS: atom_id res chain seq x y z
N MET A 1 16.96 0.12 -14.21
CA MET A 1 16.05 -1.04 -14.04
C MET A 1 14.94 -0.64 -13.09
N HIS A 2 13.73 -1.23 -13.19
CA HIS A 2 12.58 -0.87 -12.36
C HIS A 2 12.10 -2.07 -11.57
N TYR A 3 11.99 -1.90 -10.25
CA TYR A 3 11.64 -2.94 -9.30
C TYR A 3 10.37 -2.56 -8.56
N LEU A 4 9.33 -3.40 -8.61
CA LEU A 4 8.15 -3.30 -7.76
C LEU A 4 8.41 -4.12 -6.50
N ILE A 5 8.18 -3.57 -5.31
CA ILE A 5 8.37 -4.27 -4.03
C ILE A 5 7.10 -4.26 -3.20
N GLY A 6 6.85 -5.37 -2.53
CA GLY A 6 5.75 -5.50 -1.58
C GLY A 6 5.98 -4.76 -0.26
N ASP A 7 5.15 -5.07 0.72
CA ASP A 7 5.07 -4.41 2.01
C ASP A 7 6.36 -4.53 2.82
N LEU A 8 6.87 -3.39 3.27
CA LEU A 8 8.08 -3.29 4.10
C LEU A 8 7.77 -3.38 5.59
N GLN A 9 6.72 -2.70 6.02
CA GLN A 9 6.25 -2.67 7.40
C GLN A 9 7.39 -2.48 8.43
N GLY A 10 8.33 -1.54 8.17
CA GLY A 10 9.45 -1.26 9.08
C GLY A 10 10.56 -2.32 9.12
N CYS A 11 10.64 -3.21 8.13
CA CYS A 11 11.71 -4.20 8.01
C CYS A 11 12.90 -3.63 7.20
N CYS A 12 13.62 -2.66 7.77
CA CYS A 12 14.71 -1.94 7.09
C CYS A 12 15.85 -2.86 6.64
N ASP A 13 16.24 -3.83 7.48
CA ASP A 13 17.29 -4.78 7.13
C ASP A 13 16.94 -5.61 5.89
N ALA A 14 15.66 -5.98 5.73
CA ALA A 14 15.20 -6.70 4.55
C ALA A 14 15.28 -5.80 3.30
N LEU A 15 14.97 -4.51 3.43
CA LEU A 15 15.15 -3.54 2.34
C LEU A 15 16.63 -3.42 1.95
N ASP A 16 17.53 -3.23 2.91
CA ASP A 16 18.96 -3.10 2.62
C ASP A 16 19.53 -4.38 2.00
N ASN A 17 19.12 -5.55 2.48
CA ASN A 17 19.49 -6.84 1.89
C ASN A 17 18.96 -6.98 0.45
N LEU A 18 17.75 -6.52 0.16
CA LEU A 18 17.19 -6.51 -1.19
C LEU A 18 18.00 -5.59 -2.10
N LEU A 19 18.27 -4.35 -1.67
CA LEU A 19 19.05 -3.39 -2.43
C LEU A 19 20.47 -3.91 -2.71
N ALA A 20 21.12 -4.55 -1.73
CA ALA A 20 22.42 -5.19 -1.91
C ALA A 20 22.35 -6.36 -2.90
N LYS A 21 21.33 -7.24 -2.77
CA LYS A 21 21.15 -8.42 -3.64
C LYS A 21 20.98 -8.05 -5.11
N ILE A 22 20.27 -6.98 -5.41
CA ILE A 22 20.08 -6.52 -6.79
C ILE A 22 21.20 -5.57 -7.27
N GLY A 23 22.16 -5.23 -6.42
CA GLY A 23 23.20 -4.24 -6.71
C GLY A 23 22.59 -2.89 -7.08
N PHE A 24 21.61 -2.41 -6.30
CA PHE A 24 20.85 -1.21 -6.60
C PHE A 24 21.73 0.03 -6.69
N SER A 25 21.56 0.79 -7.77
CA SER A 25 22.23 2.07 -7.99
C SER A 25 21.20 3.18 -8.28
N PRO A 26 21.10 4.20 -7.43
CA PRO A 26 20.12 5.29 -7.62
C PRO A 26 20.24 6.04 -8.97
N SER A 27 21.39 5.97 -9.62
CA SER A 27 21.61 6.59 -10.95
C SER A 27 21.12 5.74 -12.12
N ARG A 28 20.80 4.47 -11.88
CA ARG A 28 20.43 3.50 -12.92
C ARG A 28 19.07 2.86 -12.66
N ASP A 29 18.72 2.69 -11.40
CA ASP A 29 17.61 1.86 -10.96
C ASP A 29 16.52 2.71 -10.30
N HIS A 30 15.28 2.24 -10.34
CA HIS A 30 14.15 2.84 -9.68
C HIS A 30 13.36 1.79 -8.90
N LEU A 31 13.03 2.11 -7.65
CA LEU A 31 12.25 1.29 -6.75
C LEU A 31 10.80 1.82 -6.68
N HIS A 32 9.81 0.96 -6.83
CA HIS A 32 8.40 1.27 -6.59
C HIS A 32 7.90 0.44 -5.40
N ALA A 33 7.79 1.06 -4.22
CA ALA A 33 7.23 0.41 -3.04
C ALA A 33 5.71 0.51 -3.06
N LEU A 34 5.02 -0.63 -2.93
CA LEU A 34 3.57 -0.72 -3.07
C LEU A 34 2.79 -0.36 -1.78
N GLY A 35 3.40 0.41 -0.88
CA GLY A 35 2.79 0.88 0.36
C GLY A 35 3.17 0.06 1.59
N ASP A 36 2.58 0.42 2.73
CA ASP A 36 2.89 -0.14 4.05
C ASP A 36 4.41 -0.14 4.33
N LEU A 37 4.96 1.08 4.28
CA LEU A 37 6.39 1.31 4.49
C LEU A 37 6.78 1.10 5.95
N VAL A 38 5.85 1.39 6.87
CA VAL A 38 6.07 1.45 8.32
C VAL A 38 5.12 0.56 9.11
N ASN A 39 5.33 0.54 10.41
CA ASN A 39 4.54 -0.18 11.43
C ASN A 39 4.86 -1.68 11.48
N ARG A 40 4.49 -2.33 12.58
CA ARG A 40 4.67 -3.75 12.87
C ARG A 40 6.14 -4.18 13.03
N GLY A 41 7.00 -3.85 12.10
CA GLY A 41 8.43 -4.18 12.13
C GLY A 41 9.24 -3.28 13.06
N PRO A 42 10.51 -3.64 13.32
CA PRO A 42 11.30 -3.04 14.39
C PRO A 42 11.95 -1.69 14.02
N ALA A 43 12.00 -1.33 12.75
CA ALA A 43 12.85 -0.24 12.24
C ALA A 43 12.07 0.74 11.33
N SER A 44 10.84 1.14 11.74
CA SER A 44 9.98 2.02 10.93
C SER A 44 10.63 3.38 10.62
N LEU A 45 11.34 3.98 11.60
CA LEU A 45 12.04 5.25 11.40
C LEU A 45 13.15 5.10 10.34
N GLN A 46 13.98 4.07 10.48
CA GLN A 46 15.10 3.81 9.55
C GLN A 46 14.59 3.50 8.15
N THR A 47 13.48 2.77 8.02
CA THR A 47 12.85 2.48 6.73
C THR A 47 12.42 3.76 6.02
N LEU A 48 11.73 4.70 6.71
CA LEU A 48 11.37 5.99 6.11
C LEU A 48 12.59 6.82 5.72
N GLN A 49 13.58 6.89 6.60
CA GLN A 49 14.82 7.62 6.32
C GLN A 49 15.55 7.03 5.11
N ARG A 50 15.61 5.71 5.02
CA ARG A 50 16.23 4.99 3.90
C ARG A 50 15.54 5.25 2.58
N LEU A 51 14.20 5.11 2.54
CA LEU A 51 13.41 5.36 1.33
C LEU A 51 13.46 6.83 0.89
N ARG A 52 13.29 7.76 1.83
CA ARG A 52 13.42 9.19 1.56
C ARG A 52 14.82 9.54 1.03
N GLY A 53 15.85 8.88 1.55
CA GLY A 53 17.25 9.06 1.12
C GLY A 53 17.53 8.59 -0.31
N LEU A 54 16.68 7.75 -0.90
CA LEU A 54 16.78 7.35 -2.31
C LEU A 54 16.34 8.49 -3.26
N GLY A 55 15.63 9.50 -2.77
CA GLY A 55 15.18 10.63 -3.57
C GLY A 55 14.39 10.19 -4.79
N ASN A 56 14.74 10.70 -5.95
CA ASN A 56 14.06 10.38 -7.21
C ASN A 56 14.28 8.94 -7.71
N ALA A 57 15.06 8.13 -7.02
CA ALA A 57 15.25 6.72 -7.36
C ALA A 57 14.22 5.80 -6.68
N ALA A 58 13.28 6.37 -5.92
CA ALA A 58 12.18 5.62 -5.33
C ALA A 58 10.85 6.36 -5.46
N THR A 59 9.79 5.62 -5.81
CA THR A 59 8.40 6.03 -5.68
C THR A 59 7.74 5.11 -4.65
N CYS A 60 7.16 5.68 -3.60
CA CYS A 60 6.52 4.91 -2.54
C CYS A 60 5.03 5.22 -2.52
N LEU A 61 4.18 4.20 -2.61
CA LEU A 61 2.74 4.39 -2.39
C LEU A 61 2.43 4.48 -0.90
N LEU A 62 1.28 5.06 -0.58
CA LEU A 62 0.71 5.02 0.76
C LEU A 62 -0.10 3.73 0.95
N GLY A 63 0.25 2.97 1.99
CA GLY A 63 -0.58 1.88 2.50
C GLY A 63 -1.42 2.32 3.71
N ASN A 64 -2.23 1.41 4.23
CA ASN A 64 -3.07 1.70 5.40
C ASN A 64 -2.25 1.95 6.68
N HIS A 65 -1.08 1.36 6.84
CA HIS A 65 -0.18 1.62 7.96
C HIS A 65 0.49 3.00 7.86
N ASP A 66 0.80 3.47 6.68
CA ASP A 66 1.35 4.81 6.45
C ASP A 66 0.31 5.89 6.76
N LEU A 67 -0.93 5.69 6.30
CA LEU A 67 -2.07 6.56 6.64
C LEU A 67 -2.36 6.54 8.15
N HIS A 68 -2.19 5.38 8.81
CA HIS A 68 -2.32 5.27 10.26
C HIS A 68 -1.27 6.12 10.99
N LEU A 69 0.00 6.11 10.54
CA LEU A 69 1.03 7.00 11.08
C LEU A 69 0.66 8.48 10.93
N LEU A 70 0.17 8.90 9.76
CA LEU A 70 -0.30 10.26 9.54
C LEU A 70 -1.45 10.62 10.49
N ALA A 71 -2.41 9.72 10.71
CA ALA A 71 -3.52 9.95 11.63
C ALA A 71 -3.08 10.04 13.10
N LEU A 72 -2.14 9.20 13.53
CA LEU A 72 -1.54 9.31 14.86
C LEU A 72 -0.85 10.66 15.07
N SER A 73 -0.16 11.14 14.05
CA SER A 73 0.60 12.40 14.12
C SER A 73 -0.26 13.64 14.39
N VAL A 74 -1.53 13.60 14.00
CA VAL A 74 -2.52 14.69 14.20
C VAL A 74 -3.50 14.42 15.34
N GLY A 75 -3.26 13.36 16.14
CA GLY A 75 -4.14 12.98 17.25
C GLY A 75 -5.50 12.40 16.79
N GLY A 76 -5.59 11.91 15.55
CA GLY A 76 -6.81 11.31 15.00
C GLY A 76 -7.15 9.96 15.62
N ARG A 77 -6.19 9.30 16.27
CA ARG A 77 -6.38 8.04 17.01
C ARG A 77 -5.32 7.91 18.10
N LYS A 78 -5.57 7.04 19.08
CA LYS A 78 -4.55 6.64 20.05
C LYS A 78 -3.71 5.49 19.48
N PRO A 79 -2.39 5.42 19.76
CA PRO A 79 -1.57 4.29 19.38
C PRO A 79 -2.14 2.98 19.91
N GLN A 80 -2.04 1.92 19.13
CA GLN A 80 -2.39 0.55 19.53
C GLN A 80 -1.16 -0.15 20.11
N ARG A 81 -1.38 -1.21 20.92
CA ARG A 81 -0.29 -1.98 21.53
C ARG A 81 0.68 -2.61 20.51
N SER A 82 0.18 -2.92 19.32
CA SER A 82 0.94 -3.53 18.23
C SER A 82 1.64 -2.52 17.32
N ASP A 83 1.46 -1.19 17.55
CA ASP A 83 2.12 -0.17 16.75
C ASP A 83 3.59 -0.03 17.13
N THR A 84 4.46 0.12 16.13
CA THR A 84 5.90 0.36 16.27
C THR A 84 6.31 1.71 15.67
N LEU A 85 5.47 2.73 15.85
CA LEU A 85 5.58 4.05 15.24
C LEU A 85 6.16 5.11 16.21
N GLY A 86 6.46 4.72 17.44
CA GLY A 86 6.90 5.63 18.51
C GLY A 86 8.16 6.40 18.15
N ASP A 87 9.15 5.74 17.56
CA ASP A 87 10.43 6.34 17.19
C ASP A 87 10.27 7.43 16.12
N ILE A 88 9.37 7.24 15.16
CA ILE A 88 9.07 8.30 14.17
C ILE A 88 8.42 9.50 14.85
N LEU A 89 7.43 9.25 15.72
CA LEU A 89 6.69 10.32 16.39
C LEU A 89 7.56 11.10 17.39
N ALA A 90 8.62 10.49 17.93
CA ALA A 90 9.59 11.11 18.82
C ALA A 90 10.83 11.68 18.10
N SER A 91 10.99 11.40 16.81
CA SER A 91 12.17 11.80 16.02
C SER A 91 12.27 13.32 15.89
N PRO A 92 13.47 13.89 15.98
CA PRO A 92 13.74 15.29 15.59
C PRO A 92 13.33 15.58 14.14
N ASP A 93 13.44 14.59 13.24
CA ASP A 93 13.09 14.70 11.83
C ASP A 93 11.60 14.45 11.55
N ARG A 94 10.77 14.26 12.59
CA ARG A 94 9.34 13.93 12.46
C ARG A 94 8.62 14.79 11.45
N ALA A 95 8.78 16.10 11.52
CA ALA A 95 8.06 17.02 10.64
C ALA A 95 8.41 16.78 9.16
N ALA A 96 9.69 16.62 8.86
CA ALA A 96 10.18 16.40 7.51
C ALA A 96 9.81 14.99 6.96
N LEU A 97 9.78 13.97 7.82
CA LEU A 97 9.38 12.61 7.46
C LEU A 97 7.88 12.53 7.18
N LEU A 98 7.04 13.13 8.01
CA LEU A 98 5.59 13.16 7.83
C LEU A 98 5.20 14.03 6.63
N ASP A 99 5.90 15.14 6.40
CA ASP A 99 5.69 15.97 5.22
C ASP A 99 6.04 15.21 3.93
N TRP A 100 7.16 14.50 3.90
CA TRP A 100 7.50 13.62 2.78
C TRP A 100 6.44 12.54 2.57
N LEU A 101 6.02 11.86 3.65
CA LEU A 101 5.08 10.73 3.57
C LEU A 101 3.70 11.16 3.03
N ARG A 102 3.16 12.31 3.48
CA ARG A 102 1.86 12.80 2.98
C ARG A 102 1.86 13.23 1.51
N HIS A 103 3.04 13.35 0.89
CA HIS A 103 3.21 13.62 -0.55
C HIS A 103 3.41 12.34 -1.37
N CYS A 104 3.50 11.17 -0.74
CA CYS A 104 3.53 9.90 -1.44
C CYS A 104 2.17 9.62 -2.10
N PRO A 105 2.12 9.08 -3.34
CA PRO A 105 0.88 8.79 -4.04
C PRO A 105 0.11 7.61 -3.43
N LEU A 106 -1.20 7.55 -3.69
CA LEU A 106 -2.08 6.42 -3.36
C LEU A 106 -2.18 5.41 -4.50
N ALA A 107 -1.95 5.86 -5.73
CA ALA A 107 -1.88 5.03 -6.93
C ALA A 107 -0.95 5.69 -7.96
N ASP A 108 -0.27 4.87 -8.75
CA ASP A 108 0.64 5.33 -9.80
C ASP A 108 0.63 4.36 -10.99
N THR A 109 1.34 4.69 -12.05
CA THR A 109 1.58 3.78 -13.18
C THR A 109 3.07 3.72 -13.51
N ALA A 110 3.58 2.52 -13.72
CA ALA A 110 4.96 2.31 -14.15
C ALA A 110 5.08 1.13 -15.12
N HIS A 111 5.76 1.33 -16.24
CA HIS A 111 6.05 0.26 -17.22
C HIS A 111 4.81 -0.54 -17.66
N GLY A 112 3.66 0.14 -17.81
CA GLY A 112 2.40 -0.47 -18.22
C GLY A 112 1.62 -1.14 -17.08
N TRP A 113 2.11 -1.09 -15.84
CA TRP A 113 1.43 -1.56 -14.65
C TRP A 113 0.68 -0.42 -13.95
N LEU A 114 -0.55 -0.67 -13.52
CA LEU A 114 -1.20 0.14 -12.49
C LEU A 114 -0.69 -0.34 -11.11
N LEU A 115 -0.22 0.59 -10.30
CA LEU A 115 0.31 0.34 -8.97
C LEU A 115 -0.69 0.85 -7.94
N VAL A 116 -1.14 0.00 -7.03
CA VAL A 116 -2.02 0.33 -5.90
C VAL A 116 -1.54 -0.42 -4.67
N HIS A 117 -1.90 0.03 -3.46
CA HIS A 117 -1.51 -0.73 -2.29
C HIS A 117 -2.38 -1.99 -2.10
N ALA A 118 -3.72 -1.89 -2.18
CA ALA A 118 -4.60 -3.04 -1.94
C ALA A 118 -5.39 -3.48 -3.17
N GLY A 119 -6.16 -2.61 -3.81
CA GLY A 119 -6.98 -3.03 -4.94
C GLY A 119 -7.76 -1.92 -5.62
N VAL A 120 -8.61 -2.32 -6.56
CA VAL A 120 -9.49 -1.43 -7.34
C VAL A 120 -10.88 -2.08 -7.48
N VAL A 121 -11.95 -1.32 -7.21
CA VAL A 121 -13.32 -1.83 -7.39
C VAL A 121 -13.66 -2.00 -8.87
N PRO A 122 -14.58 -2.93 -9.21
CA PRO A 122 -14.90 -3.26 -10.60
C PRO A 122 -15.32 -2.08 -11.47
N GLN A 123 -15.94 -1.06 -10.86
CA GLN A 123 -16.49 0.11 -11.55
C GLN A 123 -15.47 1.19 -11.90
N TRP A 124 -14.22 1.03 -11.45
CA TRP A 124 -13.17 2.01 -11.76
C TRP A 124 -12.25 1.47 -12.85
N ASP A 125 -12.05 2.27 -13.88
CA ASP A 125 -10.95 2.09 -14.81
C ASP A 125 -9.65 2.74 -14.27
N VAL A 126 -8.57 2.62 -15.01
CA VAL A 126 -7.26 3.21 -14.62
C VAL A 126 -7.35 4.72 -14.47
N ALA A 127 -8.01 5.42 -15.39
CA ALA A 127 -8.10 6.88 -15.38
C ALA A 127 -8.89 7.37 -14.18
N LYS A 128 -10.02 6.73 -13.86
CA LYS A 128 -10.84 7.02 -12.69
C LYS A 128 -10.07 6.72 -11.40
N THR A 129 -9.37 5.59 -11.33
CA THR A 129 -8.54 5.21 -10.17
C THR A 129 -7.51 6.29 -9.86
N LEU A 130 -6.73 6.72 -10.86
CA LEU A 130 -5.72 7.75 -10.69
C LEU A 130 -6.33 9.12 -10.35
N THR A 131 -7.49 9.45 -10.94
CA THR A 131 -8.19 10.72 -10.64
C THR A 131 -8.65 10.77 -9.19
N LEU A 132 -9.25 9.68 -8.68
CA LEU A 132 -9.70 9.58 -7.30
C LEU A 132 -8.54 9.53 -6.30
N ALA A 133 -7.44 8.85 -6.65
CA ALA A 133 -6.22 8.88 -5.87
C ALA A 133 -5.72 10.32 -5.69
N ARG A 134 -5.56 11.08 -6.78
CA ARG A 134 -5.12 12.49 -6.75
C ARG A 134 -6.07 13.40 -5.97
N GLU A 135 -7.38 13.14 -6.01
CA GLU A 135 -8.36 13.88 -5.21
C GLU A 135 -8.02 13.76 -3.71
N VAL A 136 -7.77 12.55 -3.21
CA VAL A 136 -7.44 12.31 -1.80
C VAL A 136 -6.02 12.77 -1.46
N GLU A 137 -5.05 12.57 -2.35
CA GLU A 137 -3.69 13.12 -2.22
C GLU A 137 -3.72 14.65 -2.03
N GLY A 138 -4.56 15.34 -2.82
CA GLY A 138 -4.78 16.78 -2.65
C GLY A 138 -5.30 17.15 -1.27
N VAL A 139 -6.18 16.33 -0.68
CA VAL A 139 -6.66 16.52 0.71
C VAL A 139 -5.55 16.28 1.72
N LEU A 140 -4.74 15.22 1.56
CA LEU A 140 -3.61 14.91 2.43
C LEU A 140 -2.53 16.00 2.40
N GLN A 141 -2.38 16.70 1.28
CA GLN A 141 -1.43 17.79 1.10
C GLN A 141 -1.97 19.17 1.50
N SER A 142 -3.28 19.26 1.79
CA SER A 142 -3.98 20.50 2.11
C SER A 142 -3.94 20.83 3.62
N PRO A 143 -4.30 22.06 4.02
CA PRO A 143 -4.50 22.43 5.42
C PRO A 143 -5.59 21.61 6.13
N THR A 144 -6.53 21.01 5.39
CA THR A 144 -7.64 20.21 5.94
C THR A 144 -7.27 18.75 6.21
N MET A 145 -6.02 18.36 5.97
CA MET A 145 -5.52 17.00 6.20
C MET A 145 -5.86 16.46 7.60
N ALA A 146 -5.63 17.26 8.64
CA ALA A 146 -5.83 16.83 10.02
C ALA A 146 -7.32 16.51 10.29
N ASP A 147 -8.25 17.32 9.76
CA ASP A 147 -9.68 17.10 9.93
C ASP A 147 -10.17 15.86 9.19
N PHE A 148 -9.61 15.62 8.01
CA PHE A 148 -9.90 14.40 7.26
C PHE A 148 -9.33 13.15 7.96
N LEU A 149 -8.08 13.16 8.39
CA LEU A 149 -7.44 12.02 9.05
C LEU A 149 -8.14 11.60 10.35
N ARG A 150 -8.76 12.56 11.08
CA ARG A 150 -9.61 12.23 12.24
C ARG A 150 -10.90 11.48 11.86
N GLN A 151 -11.35 11.61 10.61
CA GLN A 151 -12.57 11.02 10.07
C GLN A 151 -12.33 9.86 9.10
N MET A 152 -11.07 9.54 8.76
CA MET A 152 -10.77 8.58 7.72
C MET A 152 -11.14 7.13 8.08
N TYR A 153 -11.18 6.81 9.38
CA TYR A 153 -11.50 5.46 9.83
C TYR A 153 -12.99 5.14 9.68
N GLY A 154 -13.27 3.86 9.48
CA GLY A 154 -14.62 3.32 9.38
C GLY A 154 -14.85 2.56 8.08
N ASN A 155 -15.91 1.76 8.08
CA ASN A 155 -16.28 0.88 6.98
C ASN A 155 -17.43 1.44 6.13
N ASP A 156 -18.01 2.59 6.49
CA ASP A 156 -19.07 3.23 5.72
C ASP A 156 -18.54 4.44 4.93
N PRO A 157 -18.83 4.54 3.63
CA PRO A 157 -19.64 3.63 2.81
C PRO A 157 -18.89 2.34 2.43
N THR A 158 -19.64 1.26 2.18
CA THR A 158 -19.10 -0.03 1.71
C THR A 158 -19.10 -0.14 0.18
N ARG A 159 -19.80 0.74 -0.54
CA ARG A 159 -19.91 0.71 -1.99
C ARG A 159 -19.68 2.10 -2.58
N TRP A 160 -18.99 2.12 -3.74
CA TRP A 160 -18.80 3.35 -4.49
C TRP A 160 -20.10 3.86 -5.10
N ASP A 161 -20.31 5.16 -4.98
CA ASP A 161 -21.33 5.92 -5.68
C ASP A 161 -20.74 7.27 -6.10
N ASP A 162 -20.96 7.70 -7.32
CA ASP A 162 -20.41 8.96 -7.84
C ASP A 162 -20.99 10.20 -7.14
N SER A 163 -22.13 10.06 -6.48
CA SER A 163 -22.75 11.12 -5.66
C SER A 163 -22.10 11.32 -4.28
N LEU A 164 -21.21 10.43 -3.87
CA LEU A 164 -20.48 10.59 -2.61
C LEU A 164 -19.66 11.88 -2.61
N THR A 165 -19.66 12.58 -1.48
CA THR A 165 -18.95 13.84 -1.29
C THR A 165 -18.19 13.88 0.04
N GLY A 166 -17.21 14.78 0.14
CA GLY A 166 -16.46 15.06 1.37
C GLY A 166 -15.79 13.83 1.97
N ALA A 167 -15.73 13.77 3.31
CA ALA A 167 -15.02 12.71 4.03
C ALA A 167 -15.51 11.29 3.72
N ARG A 168 -16.81 11.10 3.42
CA ARG A 168 -17.35 9.78 3.03
C ARG A 168 -16.79 9.31 1.69
N ARG A 169 -16.68 10.21 0.71
CA ARG A 169 -16.09 9.94 -0.59
C ARG A 169 -14.61 9.58 -0.45
N TRP A 170 -13.85 10.40 0.24
CA TRP A 170 -12.41 10.19 0.43
C TRP A 170 -12.10 8.94 1.23
N ARG A 171 -12.91 8.63 2.26
CA ARG A 171 -12.80 7.36 3.02
C ARG A 171 -13.04 6.15 2.12
N MET A 172 -14.05 6.21 1.24
CA MET A 172 -14.31 5.13 0.29
C MET A 172 -13.11 4.92 -0.63
N VAL A 173 -12.52 5.99 -1.17
CA VAL A 173 -11.31 5.91 -2.00
C VAL A 173 -10.16 5.27 -1.22
N LEU A 174 -9.89 5.73 0.01
CA LEU A 174 -8.85 5.14 0.85
C LEU A 174 -9.12 3.65 1.12
N ASN A 175 -10.34 3.28 1.49
CA ASN A 175 -10.70 1.90 1.78
C ASN A 175 -10.51 1.00 0.56
N VAL A 176 -10.84 1.46 -0.64
CA VAL A 176 -10.57 0.73 -1.89
C VAL A 176 -9.08 0.56 -2.11
N LEU A 177 -8.34 1.67 -2.16
CA LEU A 177 -6.93 1.64 -2.56
C LEU A 177 -6.01 1.02 -1.52
N THR A 178 -6.43 0.98 -0.22
CA THR A 178 -5.53 0.54 0.86
C THR A 178 -6.05 -0.60 1.73
N ARG A 179 -7.29 -1.10 1.52
CA ARG A 179 -7.86 -2.15 2.38
C ARG A 179 -8.65 -3.23 1.64
N LEU A 180 -8.96 -3.04 0.35
CA LEU A 180 -9.77 -3.95 -0.44
C LEU A 180 -9.10 -5.33 -0.60
N ARG A 181 -9.85 -6.38 -0.26
CA ARG A 181 -9.51 -7.79 -0.56
C ARG A 181 -10.63 -8.46 -1.34
N TYR A 182 -11.81 -8.49 -0.75
CA TYR A 182 -13.00 -9.09 -1.33
C TYR A 182 -14.06 -8.03 -1.60
N CYS A 183 -14.78 -8.19 -2.70
CA CYS A 183 -15.98 -7.42 -2.98
C CYS A 183 -16.99 -8.24 -3.77
N THR A 184 -18.22 -7.77 -3.81
CA THR A 184 -19.26 -8.31 -4.70
C THR A 184 -19.05 -7.83 -6.14
N PRO A 185 -19.70 -8.41 -7.14
CA PRO A 185 -19.63 -7.95 -8.53
C PRO A 185 -20.07 -6.49 -8.73
N ASP A 186 -20.93 -5.96 -7.86
CA ASP A 186 -21.35 -4.57 -7.85
C ASP A 186 -20.40 -3.63 -7.03
N GLY A 187 -19.29 -4.19 -6.54
CA GLY A 187 -18.23 -3.45 -5.84
C GLY A 187 -18.53 -3.11 -4.38
N THR A 188 -19.43 -3.84 -3.72
CA THR A 188 -19.61 -3.73 -2.27
C THR A 188 -18.44 -4.42 -1.57
N LEU A 189 -17.71 -3.66 -0.73
CA LEU A 189 -16.51 -4.12 -0.03
C LEU A 189 -16.86 -4.99 1.17
N ASP A 190 -16.06 -6.03 1.40
CA ASP A 190 -16.03 -6.76 2.66
C ASP A 190 -14.88 -6.27 3.55
N PHE A 191 -15.19 -6.04 4.83
CA PHE A 191 -14.23 -5.66 5.86
C PHE A 191 -14.23 -6.59 7.07
N ASP A 192 -15.13 -7.57 7.09
CA ASP A 192 -15.37 -8.42 8.26
C ASP A 192 -14.59 -9.74 8.17
N THR A 193 -14.25 -10.16 6.95
CA THR A 193 -13.49 -11.40 6.73
C THR A 193 -12.07 -11.23 7.23
N LYS A 194 -11.72 -12.05 8.22
CA LYS A 194 -10.33 -12.09 8.73
C LYS A 194 -9.43 -12.76 7.69
N ASP A 195 -8.24 -12.21 7.55
CA ASP A 195 -7.20 -12.67 6.62
C ASP A 195 -6.89 -14.17 6.71
N SER A 196 -7.01 -14.74 7.91
CA SER A 196 -6.65 -16.14 8.18
C SER A 196 -7.60 -17.18 7.57
N SER A 197 -8.78 -16.78 7.07
CA SER A 197 -9.75 -17.75 6.54
C SER A 197 -9.42 -18.23 5.13
N GLY A 198 -8.78 -17.40 4.30
CA GLY A 198 -8.53 -17.69 2.88
C GLY A 198 -9.80 -17.92 2.04
N ILE A 199 -10.99 -17.74 2.64
CA ILE A 199 -12.28 -18.04 2.03
C ILE A 199 -13.06 -16.73 1.88
N ALA A 200 -13.45 -16.44 0.64
CA ALA A 200 -14.30 -15.29 0.35
C ALA A 200 -15.68 -15.47 1.02
N PRO A 201 -16.28 -14.41 1.57
CA PRO A 201 -17.65 -14.45 2.09
C PRO A 201 -18.66 -14.79 0.98
N PRO A 202 -19.84 -15.31 1.29
CA PRO A 202 -20.88 -15.58 0.31
C PRO A 202 -21.17 -14.35 -0.57
N GLY A 203 -21.20 -14.54 -1.88
CA GLY A 203 -21.43 -13.47 -2.86
C GLY A 203 -20.24 -12.55 -3.14
N HIS A 204 -19.12 -12.71 -2.44
CA HIS A 204 -17.90 -11.96 -2.67
C HIS A 204 -16.83 -12.80 -3.38
N GLN A 205 -15.92 -12.12 -4.06
CA GLN A 205 -14.75 -12.70 -4.71
C GLN A 205 -13.53 -11.81 -4.44
N ALA A 206 -12.32 -12.35 -4.63
CA ALA A 206 -11.14 -11.52 -4.70
C ALA A 206 -11.36 -10.44 -5.77
N TRP A 207 -11.08 -9.19 -5.45
CA TRP A 207 -11.42 -8.05 -6.30
C TRP A 207 -10.88 -8.18 -7.75
N PHE A 208 -9.70 -8.81 -7.90
CA PHE A 208 -9.04 -9.01 -9.19
C PHE A 208 -9.65 -10.16 -10.02
N ASP A 209 -10.46 -11.03 -9.43
CA ASP A 209 -11.16 -12.14 -10.10
C ASP A 209 -12.61 -11.77 -10.48
N ILE A 210 -13.08 -10.55 -10.19
CA ILE A 210 -14.42 -10.08 -10.57
C ILE A 210 -14.50 -9.99 -12.10
N PRO A 211 -15.43 -10.73 -12.76
CA PRO A 211 -15.61 -10.64 -14.19
C PRO A 211 -16.09 -9.25 -14.63
N GLY A 212 -15.55 -8.75 -15.73
CA GLY A 212 -15.98 -7.46 -16.29
C GLY A 212 -15.49 -6.22 -15.55
N ARG A 213 -14.56 -6.37 -14.59
CA ARG A 213 -13.89 -5.21 -14.00
C ARG A 213 -13.28 -4.31 -15.06
N LEU A 214 -13.44 -3.00 -14.94
CA LEU A 214 -12.99 -2.04 -15.96
C LEU A 214 -11.46 -1.98 -16.10
N THR A 215 -10.71 -2.51 -15.13
CA THR A 215 -9.25 -2.65 -15.20
C THR A 215 -8.79 -3.97 -15.83
N ALA A 216 -9.67 -4.85 -16.35
CA ALA A 216 -9.31 -6.19 -16.83
C ALA A 216 -8.24 -6.21 -17.93
N GLY A 217 -8.10 -5.15 -18.71
CA GLY A 217 -7.09 -5.01 -19.77
C GLY A 217 -5.75 -4.42 -19.32
N THR A 218 -5.60 -4.08 -18.04
CA THR A 218 -4.39 -3.46 -17.51
C THR A 218 -3.75 -4.33 -16.45
N PRO A 219 -2.44 -4.64 -16.53
CA PRO A 219 -1.73 -5.33 -15.47
C PRO A 219 -1.69 -4.49 -14.19
N ILE A 220 -1.93 -5.12 -13.03
CA ILE A 220 -1.95 -4.44 -11.73
C ILE A 220 -0.96 -5.10 -10.77
N ALA A 221 -0.18 -4.29 -10.05
CA ALA A 221 0.67 -4.74 -8.96
C ALA A 221 0.19 -4.15 -7.63
N PHE A 222 0.13 -4.99 -6.58
CA PHE A 222 -0.34 -4.60 -5.26
C PHE A 222 0.36 -5.36 -4.12
N GLY A 223 0.24 -4.84 -2.90
CA GLY A 223 0.72 -5.40 -1.63
C GLY A 223 -0.41 -5.86 -0.72
N HIS A 224 -0.39 -5.40 0.55
CA HIS A 224 -1.48 -5.45 1.53
C HIS A 224 -1.96 -6.84 1.97
N TRP A 225 -2.02 -7.82 1.10
CA TRP A 225 -2.71 -9.09 1.35
C TRP A 225 -1.72 -10.23 1.59
N SER A 226 -1.04 -10.21 2.74
CA SER A 226 0.04 -11.15 3.07
C SER A 226 -0.38 -12.63 3.03
N THR A 227 -1.62 -12.93 3.44
CA THR A 227 -2.13 -14.31 3.47
C THR A 227 -2.52 -14.86 2.09
N LEU A 228 -2.65 -14.00 1.06
CA LEU A 228 -2.80 -14.41 -0.34
C LEU A 228 -1.52 -15.06 -0.87
N GLY A 229 -0.37 -14.62 -0.34
CA GLY A 229 0.94 -15.00 -0.84
C GLY A 229 1.26 -14.44 -2.22
N LEU A 230 2.41 -14.85 -2.76
CA LEU A 230 2.88 -14.39 -4.06
C LEU A 230 1.93 -14.80 -5.19
N GLN A 231 1.45 -13.82 -5.95
CA GLN A 231 0.77 -14.05 -7.23
C GLN A 231 1.59 -13.46 -8.37
N MET A 232 1.87 -14.25 -9.38
CA MET A 232 2.54 -13.81 -10.62
C MET A 232 1.72 -14.28 -11.83
N ARG A 233 0.63 -13.56 -12.12
CA ARG A 233 -0.21 -13.79 -13.31
C ARG A 233 0.20 -12.86 -14.45
N PRO A 234 -0.19 -13.12 -15.70
CA PRO A 234 0.07 -12.20 -16.82
C PRO A 234 -0.37 -10.76 -16.58
N ASP A 235 -1.48 -10.58 -15.86
CA ASP A 235 -2.15 -9.30 -15.58
C ASP A 235 -2.12 -8.90 -14.09
N LEU A 236 -1.41 -9.67 -13.22
CA LEU A 236 -1.46 -9.45 -11.78
C LEU A 236 -0.14 -9.79 -11.08
N LEU A 237 0.31 -8.90 -10.19
CA LEU A 237 1.38 -9.15 -9.22
C LEU A 237 0.86 -8.82 -7.82
N ALA A 238 0.74 -9.83 -6.94
CA ALA A 238 0.56 -9.64 -5.49
C ALA A 238 1.90 -9.90 -4.81
N LEU A 239 2.50 -8.89 -4.19
CA LEU A 239 3.88 -8.90 -3.73
C LEU A 239 4.04 -8.85 -2.20
N ASP A 240 2.95 -8.71 -1.43
CA ASP A 240 3.02 -8.86 0.03
C ASP A 240 3.15 -10.36 0.37
N THR A 241 4.33 -10.76 0.74
CA THR A 241 4.67 -12.14 1.12
C THR A 241 5.05 -12.24 2.61
N GLY A 242 4.55 -11.30 3.41
CA GLY A 242 4.60 -11.36 4.85
C GLY A 242 5.98 -11.13 5.45
N CYS A 243 6.76 -10.17 4.95
CA CYS A 243 8.10 -9.88 5.46
C CYS A 243 8.11 -9.74 6.98
N VAL A 244 7.25 -8.93 7.56
CA VAL A 244 7.17 -8.69 9.01
C VAL A 244 6.76 -9.93 9.82
N TRP A 245 6.09 -10.88 9.17
CA TRP A 245 5.63 -12.14 9.76
C TRP A 245 6.64 -13.29 9.61
N GLY A 246 7.85 -13.03 9.13
CA GLY A 246 8.88 -14.05 8.92
C GLY A 246 8.84 -14.74 7.56
N GLY A 247 8.08 -14.19 6.62
CA GLY A 247 8.09 -14.60 5.22
C GLY A 247 9.25 -14.00 4.43
N ALA A 248 8.95 -13.33 3.32
CA ALA A 248 9.96 -12.70 2.48
C ALA A 248 9.58 -11.26 2.10
N LEU A 249 10.57 -10.42 1.88
CA LEU A 249 10.41 -9.20 1.09
C LEU A 249 10.55 -9.58 -0.38
N THR A 250 9.49 -9.35 -1.13
CA THR A 250 9.39 -9.73 -2.53
C THR A 250 9.53 -8.52 -3.43
N ALA A 251 10.39 -8.64 -4.43
CA ALA A 251 10.51 -7.69 -5.53
C ALA A 251 10.34 -8.38 -6.88
N VAL A 252 9.80 -7.64 -7.86
CA VAL A 252 9.76 -8.06 -9.25
C VAL A 252 10.33 -6.95 -10.12
N ARG A 253 11.33 -7.28 -10.94
CA ARG A 253 11.83 -6.39 -11.98
C ARG A 253 10.89 -6.44 -13.17
N VAL A 254 10.44 -5.27 -13.66
CA VAL A 254 9.38 -5.16 -14.69
C VAL A 254 9.80 -4.44 -15.97
N ASP A 255 11.03 -3.97 -16.08
CA ASP A 255 11.50 -3.27 -17.29
C ASP A 255 11.86 -4.24 -18.43
N GLY A 256 11.71 -3.78 -19.66
CA GLY A 256 12.07 -4.57 -20.86
C GLY A 256 11.20 -5.81 -21.10
N GLY A 257 9.95 -5.82 -20.62
CA GLY A 257 9.04 -6.98 -20.71
C GLY A 257 9.40 -8.16 -19.81
N ARG A 258 10.39 -8.02 -18.94
CA ARG A 258 10.83 -9.04 -17.99
C ARG A 258 9.97 -9.04 -16.74
N ARG A 259 9.91 -10.20 -16.07
CA ARG A 259 9.35 -10.39 -14.74
C ARG A 259 10.30 -11.26 -13.96
N GLU A 260 11.36 -10.64 -13.46
CA GLU A 260 12.37 -11.33 -12.66
C GLU A 260 12.02 -11.23 -11.19
N LEU A 261 11.75 -12.38 -10.57
CA LEU A 261 11.41 -12.48 -9.16
C LEU A 261 12.66 -12.44 -8.29
N ILE A 262 12.65 -11.58 -7.29
CA ILE A 262 13.71 -11.48 -6.27
C ILE A 262 13.06 -11.63 -4.88
N LEU A 263 13.57 -12.53 -4.06
CA LEU A 263 13.10 -12.80 -2.71
C LEU A 263 14.24 -12.60 -1.71
N VAL A 264 13.93 -11.94 -0.60
CA VAL A 264 14.82 -11.83 0.57
C VAL A 264 14.07 -12.38 1.77
N ALA A 265 14.60 -13.42 2.40
CA ALA A 265 14.03 -13.96 3.63
C ALA A 265 14.05 -12.91 4.74
N CYS A 266 12.98 -12.82 5.51
CA CYS A 266 12.83 -11.84 6.57
C CYS A 266 12.81 -12.51 7.95
N ALA A 267 13.37 -11.83 8.95
CA ALA A 267 13.20 -12.23 10.34
C ALA A 267 11.75 -11.92 10.79
N GLN A 268 11.15 -12.84 11.53
CA GLN A 268 9.84 -12.60 12.11
C GLN A 268 9.92 -11.52 13.19
N ALA A 269 9.20 -10.41 13.02
CA ALA A 269 9.14 -9.32 13.98
C ALA A 269 7.91 -9.41 14.89
N GLN A 270 6.77 -9.85 14.35
CA GLN A 270 5.53 -10.05 15.09
C GLN A 270 4.85 -11.36 14.66
N MET A 271 3.93 -11.85 15.50
CA MET A 271 3.00 -12.92 15.13
C MET A 271 1.81 -12.32 14.37
N PRO A 272 1.31 -12.98 13.30
CA PRO A 272 0.04 -12.59 12.69
C PRO A 272 -1.07 -12.58 13.73
N GLY A 273 -1.89 -11.52 13.77
CA GLY A 273 -2.97 -11.33 14.75
C GLY A 273 -4.28 -11.98 14.34
#